data_0e600aa34d3472977878e80c356f9a37
#
_entry.id   0e600aa34d3472977878e80c356f9a37
#
_cell.length_a   1.000
_cell.length_b   1.000
_cell.length_c   1.000
_cell.angle_alpha   90.00
_cell.angle_beta   90.00
_cell.angle_gamma   90.00
#
_symmetry.space_group_name_H-M   'P 1'
#
loop_
_entity.id
_entity.type
_entity.pdbx_description
1 polymer ?
#
loop_
_entity_poly.entity_id
_entity_poly.type
_entity_poly.pdbx_seq_one_letter_code
_entity_poly.pdbx_strand_id
1 'polypeptide(L)'
;MTEKVICYLREHNMITENDHVIAGVSGGADSVCLFLVLLELKEKLGFTLSIVHVEHGIRGEESRRDAEFVKNLAERFDTECTVLSCQVPALAERQGISLEEAARTVRYEAFERQALLAEKRYGLQEDKVKIAVAHHMEDLAETMVFHLCRGSGVEGLSGIPPVRGRIIRPFLCVTRQEIEGYLFERGQDFCRDVTNDSREYSRNFIRHEVMPGLCRVNSQAVRHMAKAAGELSDIASYLREQTDLSYQNVVRREGESVFCNLERLWEHPSVIRSRILKRALETAAGSRKDIAREHVESLFHLAEGGVGRKVSLPYHLEAVRTYQEIEIRKEKGEEPRRLSVFGRLSEEEARGENGAEIFTPKGKICCKIWKKTKKDTEIPKKKYTKWLDYDKIKSGLLFRTRNTGDFFVLDDKGHRKKLKDYFINEKVPEELRDEVVLAADDAHVVWAVGLRISEEYKVTEDTREILEIRWMEEKDE
;
A
#
# COMPACT_ATOMS: atom_id res chain seq x y z
N MET A 1 -26.13 -12.62 33.38
CA MET A 1 -25.16 -11.93 32.50
C MET A 1 -23.72 -12.19 32.94
N THR A 2 -23.33 -11.96 34.20
CA THR A 2 -21.96 -12.08 34.72
C THR A 2 -21.31 -13.44 34.46
N GLU A 3 -22.01 -14.57 34.68
CA GLU A 3 -21.47 -15.90 34.35
C GLU A 3 -21.12 -16.09 32.87
N LYS A 4 -21.94 -15.55 32.00
CA LYS A 4 -21.69 -15.58 30.56
C LYS A 4 -20.40 -14.80 30.19
N VAL A 5 -20.18 -13.66 30.83
CA VAL A 5 -18.95 -12.84 30.66
C VAL A 5 -17.73 -13.57 31.21
N ILE A 6 -17.82 -14.23 32.38
CA ILE A 6 -16.73 -15.06 32.95
C ILE A 6 -16.30 -16.15 31.95
N CYS A 7 -17.28 -16.92 31.44
CA CYS A 7 -16.95 -17.95 30.44
C CYS A 7 -16.22 -17.39 29.22
N TYR A 8 -16.70 -16.27 28.72
CA TYR A 8 -16.09 -15.59 27.53
C TYR A 8 -14.70 -15.04 27.82
N LEU A 9 -14.47 -14.44 29.00
CA LEU A 9 -13.16 -13.98 29.46
C LEU A 9 -12.15 -15.14 29.51
N ARG A 10 -12.56 -16.30 29.98
CA ARG A 10 -11.72 -17.52 30.07
C ARG A 10 -11.45 -18.13 28.69
N GLU A 11 -12.49 -18.27 27.88
CA GLU A 11 -12.37 -18.82 26.51
C GLU A 11 -11.35 -18.08 25.67
N HIS A 12 -11.31 -16.76 25.82
CA HIS A 12 -10.39 -15.91 25.04
C HIS A 12 -9.14 -15.45 25.83
N ASN A 13 -8.87 -16.00 27.00
CA ASN A 13 -7.73 -15.66 27.85
C ASN A 13 -7.53 -14.13 28.01
N MET A 14 -8.65 -13.40 28.23
CA MET A 14 -8.64 -11.93 28.25
C MET A 14 -8.02 -11.37 29.52
N ILE A 15 -8.27 -11.99 30.67
CA ILE A 15 -7.80 -11.55 32.00
C ILE A 15 -7.21 -12.76 32.71
N THR A 16 -6.04 -12.57 33.28
CA THR A 16 -5.38 -13.56 34.17
C THR A 16 -5.13 -12.97 35.54
N GLU A 17 -4.79 -13.80 36.47
CA GLU A 17 -4.45 -13.39 37.83
C GLU A 17 -3.28 -12.40 37.83
N ASN A 18 -3.35 -11.36 38.71
CA ASN A 18 -2.42 -10.25 38.80
C ASN A 18 -2.36 -9.32 37.60
N ASP A 19 -3.32 -9.39 36.68
CA ASP A 19 -3.46 -8.37 35.63
C ASP A 19 -3.96 -7.03 36.24
N HIS A 20 -3.65 -5.94 35.58
CA HIS A 20 -4.27 -4.63 35.82
C HIS A 20 -5.22 -4.30 34.66
N VAL A 21 -6.51 -4.18 34.94
CA VAL A 21 -7.53 -3.89 33.92
C VAL A 21 -7.89 -2.40 33.99
N ILE A 22 -7.77 -1.71 32.87
CA ILE A 22 -8.21 -0.33 32.72
C ILE A 22 -9.52 -0.34 31.95
N ALA A 23 -10.63 -0.01 32.62
CA ALA A 23 -11.93 0.10 31.97
C ALA A 23 -12.11 1.46 31.30
N GLY A 24 -12.36 1.45 29.97
CA GLY A 24 -12.74 2.66 29.23
C GLY A 24 -14.20 2.99 29.47
N VAL A 25 -14.49 4.01 30.30
CA VAL A 25 -15.85 4.39 30.70
C VAL A 25 -16.21 5.75 30.11
N SER A 26 -17.17 5.76 29.17
CA SER A 26 -17.68 7.00 28.56
C SER A 26 -18.83 7.65 29.32
N GLY A 27 -19.42 6.96 30.30
CA GLY A 27 -20.65 7.36 30.99
C GLY A 27 -21.90 6.70 30.40
N GLY A 28 -21.89 6.23 29.17
CA GLY A 28 -23.04 5.53 28.55
C GLY A 28 -23.26 4.12 29.12
N ALA A 29 -24.47 3.59 28.89
CA ALA A 29 -24.94 2.34 29.47
C ALA A 29 -23.95 1.18 29.34
N ASP A 30 -23.41 0.95 28.14
CA ASP A 30 -22.51 -0.19 27.86
C ASP A 30 -21.24 -0.13 28.70
N SER A 31 -20.62 1.06 28.79
CA SER A 31 -19.37 1.27 29.49
C SER A 31 -19.55 1.26 31.02
N VAL A 32 -20.65 1.79 31.51
CA VAL A 32 -21.00 1.74 32.94
C VAL A 32 -21.29 0.29 33.37
N CYS A 33 -22.03 -0.44 32.56
CA CYS A 33 -22.30 -1.85 32.80
C CYS A 33 -21.01 -2.69 32.78
N LEU A 34 -20.10 -2.44 31.81
CA LEU A 34 -18.80 -3.12 31.77
C LEU A 34 -18.00 -2.91 33.03
N PHE A 35 -17.92 -1.66 33.50
CA PHE A 35 -17.22 -1.32 34.73
C PHE A 35 -17.80 -2.09 35.92
N LEU A 36 -19.13 -2.09 36.12
CA LEU A 36 -19.77 -2.79 37.22
C LEU A 36 -19.56 -4.31 37.17
N VAL A 37 -19.62 -4.91 36.00
CA VAL A 37 -19.33 -6.34 35.84
C VAL A 37 -17.88 -6.66 36.15
N LEU A 38 -16.93 -5.85 35.67
CA LEU A 38 -15.51 -6.03 36.00
C LEU A 38 -15.25 -5.84 37.50
N LEU A 39 -15.92 -4.89 38.15
CA LEU A 39 -15.84 -4.67 39.58
C LEU A 39 -16.31 -5.90 40.38
N GLU A 40 -17.42 -6.55 39.94
CA GLU A 40 -17.94 -7.79 40.55
C GLU A 40 -16.97 -8.96 40.35
N LEU A 41 -16.20 -8.94 39.25
CA LEU A 41 -15.30 -10.04 38.86
C LEU A 41 -13.88 -9.89 39.43
N LYS A 42 -13.44 -8.69 39.83
CA LYS A 42 -12.04 -8.42 40.19
C LYS A 42 -11.51 -9.36 41.29
N GLU A 43 -12.29 -9.63 42.30
CA GLU A 43 -11.89 -10.55 43.39
C GLU A 43 -11.90 -12.00 42.97
N LYS A 44 -12.92 -12.42 42.17
CA LYS A 44 -13.05 -13.80 41.67
C LYS A 44 -11.93 -14.21 40.71
N LEU A 45 -11.41 -13.26 39.94
CA LEU A 45 -10.39 -13.49 38.92
C LEU A 45 -8.98 -12.97 39.34
N GLY A 46 -8.86 -12.31 40.48
CA GLY A 46 -7.57 -11.87 41.04
C GLY A 46 -6.87 -10.77 40.26
N PHE A 47 -7.60 -9.78 39.72
CA PHE A 47 -7.03 -8.64 39.01
C PHE A 47 -7.32 -7.30 39.71
N THR A 48 -6.56 -6.28 39.37
CA THR A 48 -6.82 -4.90 39.83
C THR A 48 -7.55 -4.11 38.74
N LEU A 49 -8.36 -3.12 39.13
CA LEU A 49 -9.23 -2.36 38.22
C LEU A 49 -9.05 -0.86 38.41
N SER A 50 -8.92 -0.13 37.31
CA SER A 50 -9.01 1.33 37.23
C SER A 50 -9.90 1.79 36.08
N ILE A 51 -10.30 3.06 36.11
CA ILE A 51 -11.15 3.68 35.09
C ILE A 51 -10.33 4.70 34.30
N VAL A 52 -10.53 4.75 32.99
CA VAL A 52 -10.14 5.87 32.15
C VAL A 52 -11.36 6.44 31.41
N HIS A 53 -11.56 7.74 31.55
CA HIS A 53 -12.55 8.50 30.79
C HIS A 53 -11.82 9.45 29.83
N VAL A 54 -12.24 9.46 28.55
CA VAL A 54 -11.68 10.37 27.53
C VAL A 54 -12.75 11.40 27.16
N GLU A 55 -12.51 12.63 27.56
CA GLU A 55 -13.33 13.79 27.18
C GLU A 55 -12.87 14.30 25.83
N HIS A 56 -13.75 14.24 24.83
CA HIS A 56 -13.40 14.56 23.43
C HIS A 56 -13.46 16.06 23.09
N GLY A 57 -13.99 16.91 23.99
CA GLY A 57 -14.11 18.36 23.78
C GLY A 57 -15.10 18.75 22.66
N ILE A 58 -16.02 17.84 22.28
CA ILE A 58 -16.95 18.06 21.16
C ILE A 58 -18.23 18.77 21.63
N ARG A 59 -18.75 18.47 22.83
CA ARG A 59 -20.06 18.88 23.33
C ARG A 59 -20.01 19.90 24.46
N GLY A 60 -18.87 20.50 24.75
CA GLY A 60 -18.73 21.53 25.77
C GLY A 60 -19.20 21.09 27.16
N GLU A 61 -20.32 21.63 27.66
CA GLU A 61 -20.80 21.33 29.00
C GLU A 61 -21.32 19.90 29.21
N GLU A 62 -21.88 19.28 28.17
CA GLU A 62 -22.33 17.88 28.27
C GLU A 62 -21.14 16.93 28.49
N SER A 63 -20.04 17.13 27.76
CA SER A 63 -18.84 16.34 27.99
C SER A 63 -18.27 16.47 29.42
N ARG A 64 -18.40 17.67 30.02
CA ARG A 64 -18.02 17.89 31.42
C ARG A 64 -18.92 17.15 32.38
N ARG A 65 -20.24 17.15 32.14
CA ARG A 65 -21.21 16.37 32.95
C ARG A 65 -20.94 14.88 32.89
N ASP A 66 -20.64 14.35 31.70
CA ASP A 66 -20.25 12.94 31.54
C ASP A 66 -18.97 12.61 32.34
N ALA A 67 -17.96 13.47 32.28
CA ALA A 67 -16.73 13.31 33.06
C ALA A 67 -16.96 13.38 34.58
N GLU A 68 -17.84 14.28 35.05
CA GLU A 68 -18.22 14.38 36.45
C GLU A 68 -19.01 13.15 36.91
N PHE A 69 -19.95 12.68 36.08
CA PHE A 69 -20.69 11.44 36.34
C PHE A 69 -19.74 10.24 36.52
N VAL A 70 -18.74 10.08 35.63
CA VAL A 70 -17.76 8.99 35.72
C VAL A 70 -16.89 9.11 36.96
N LYS A 71 -16.48 10.33 37.35
CA LYS A 71 -15.73 10.56 38.59
C LYS A 71 -16.54 10.16 39.82
N ASN A 72 -17.79 10.62 39.91
CA ASN A 72 -18.68 10.29 41.01
C ASN A 72 -18.96 8.77 41.08
N LEU A 73 -19.07 8.10 39.89
CA LEU A 73 -19.23 6.64 39.84
C LEU A 73 -17.98 5.95 40.39
N ALA A 74 -16.79 6.39 40.01
CA ALA A 74 -15.53 5.82 40.49
C ALA A 74 -15.33 6.02 42.00
N GLU A 75 -15.62 7.20 42.53
CA GLU A 75 -15.59 7.50 43.97
C GLU A 75 -16.54 6.62 44.78
N ARG A 76 -17.78 6.43 44.28
CA ARG A 76 -18.78 5.58 44.92
C ARG A 76 -18.30 4.12 45.10
N PHE A 77 -17.45 3.64 44.18
CA PHE A 77 -16.95 2.26 44.20
C PHE A 77 -15.47 2.15 44.59
N ASP A 78 -14.92 3.20 45.18
CA ASP A 78 -13.50 3.27 45.61
C ASP A 78 -12.56 2.74 44.52
N THR A 79 -12.70 3.27 43.31
CA THR A 79 -11.91 2.86 42.13
C THR A 79 -11.16 4.04 41.57
N GLU A 80 -9.87 3.87 41.28
CA GLU A 80 -9.06 4.92 40.65
C GLU A 80 -9.62 5.33 39.29
N CYS A 81 -9.76 6.64 39.06
CA CYS A 81 -10.28 7.20 37.81
C CYS A 81 -9.34 8.27 37.26
N THR A 82 -8.95 8.11 36.01
CA THR A 82 -8.22 9.13 35.25
C THR A 82 -9.13 9.71 34.17
N VAL A 83 -9.30 11.04 34.19
CA VAL A 83 -10.00 11.79 33.14
C VAL A 83 -8.98 12.48 32.25
N LEU A 84 -9.04 12.21 30.94
CA LEU A 84 -8.16 12.78 29.93
C LEU A 84 -8.98 13.67 29.00
N SER A 85 -8.71 14.99 29.02
CA SER A 85 -9.36 15.95 28.12
C SER A 85 -8.57 16.10 26.83
N CYS A 86 -9.23 15.98 25.69
CA CYS A 86 -8.64 16.02 24.36
C CYS A 86 -9.42 16.97 23.45
N GLN A 87 -8.73 17.62 22.50
CA GLN A 87 -9.32 18.56 21.53
C GLN A 87 -9.51 17.84 20.19
N VAL A 88 -10.51 16.98 20.08
CA VAL A 88 -10.79 16.19 18.88
C VAL A 88 -11.11 17.04 17.64
N PRO A 89 -11.92 18.16 17.73
CA PRO A 89 -12.19 18.99 16.56
C PRO A 89 -10.92 19.57 15.93
N ALA A 90 -10.00 20.07 16.74
CA ALA A 90 -8.74 20.63 16.25
C ALA A 90 -7.83 19.57 15.59
N LEU A 91 -7.87 18.30 16.05
CA LEU A 91 -7.16 17.21 15.43
C LEU A 91 -7.77 16.82 14.09
N ALA A 92 -9.11 16.73 14.01
CA ALA A 92 -9.84 16.40 12.78
C ALA A 92 -9.54 17.41 11.67
N GLU A 93 -9.59 18.70 11.99
CA GLU A 93 -9.27 19.79 11.06
C GLU A 93 -7.81 19.71 10.58
N ARG A 94 -6.86 19.54 11.49
CA ARG A 94 -5.42 19.50 11.16
C ARG A 94 -5.05 18.30 10.28
N GLN A 95 -5.71 17.15 10.46
CA GLN A 95 -5.40 15.92 9.73
C GLN A 95 -6.32 15.68 8.53
N GLY A 96 -7.37 16.49 8.33
CA GLY A 96 -8.34 16.31 7.25
C GLY A 96 -9.13 14.99 7.34
N ILE A 97 -9.41 14.52 8.57
CA ILE A 97 -10.15 13.28 8.83
C ILE A 97 -11.51 13.57 9.47
N SER A 98 -12.40 12.58 9.49
CA SER A 98 -13.69 12.74 10.14
C SER A 98 -13.56 12.90 11.66
N LEU A 99 -14.55 13.57 12.31
CA LEU A 99 -14.59 13.70 13.77
C LEU A 99 -14.63 12.33 14.46
N GLU A 100 -15.31 11.34 13.89
CA GLU A 100 -15.38 9.97 14.41
C GLU A 100 -14.00 9.30 14.38
N GLU A 101 -13.28 9.42 13.26
CA GLU A 101 -11.93 8.86 13.10
C GLU A 101 -10.93 9.54 14.05
N ALA A 102 -11.00 10.86 14.18
CA ALA A 102 -10.18 11.62 15.12
C ALA A 102 -10.49 11.23 16.57
N ALA A 103 -11.77 11.14 16.96
CA ALA A 103 -12.19 10.71 18.30
C ALA A 103 -11.71 9.29 18.60
N ARG A 104 -11.79 8.40 17.62
CA ARG A 104 -11.27 7.04 17.76
C ARG A 104 -9.75 7.03 17.97
N THR A 105 -9.00 7.74 17.16
CA THR A 105 -7.53 7.85 17.27
C THR A 105 -7.12 8.35 18.65
N VAL A 106 -7.64 9.48 19.07
CA VAL A 106 -7.38 10.09 20.39
C VAL A 106 -7.72 9.14 21.54
N ARG A 107 -8.83 8.43 21.44
CA ARG A 107 -9.24 7.45 22.46
C ARG A 107 -8.23 6.33 22.62
N TYR A 108 -7.76 5.74 21.52
CA TYR A 108 -6.78 4.65 21.60
C TYR A 108 -5.41 5.13 22.04
N GLU A 109 -4.97 6.32 21.62
CA GLU A 109 -3.73 6.95 22.12
C GLU A 109 -3.81 7.22 23.62
N ALA A 110 -4.95 7.72 24.10
CA ALA A 110 -5.21 7.94 25.52
C ALA A 110 -5.16 6.63 26.32
N PHE A 111 -5.77 5.58 25.80
CA PHE A 111 -5.74 4.26 26.43
C PHE A 111 -4.32 3.70 26.52
N GLU A 112 -3.56 3.78 25.43
CA GLU A 112 -2.18 3.29 25.38
C GLU A 112 -1.28 4.07 26.33
N ARG A 113 -1.41 5.41 26.37
CA ARG A 113 -0.70 6.25 27.33
C ARG A 113 -0.99 5.85 28.76
N GLN A 114 -2.26 5.55 29.09
CA GLN A 114 -2.66 5.17 30.42
C GLN A 114 -2.13 3.79 30.80
N ALA A 115 -2.09 2.87 29.83
CA ALA A 115 -1.49 1.56 30.04
C ALA A 115 0.02 1.66 30.36
N LEU A 116 0.77 2.46 29.61
CA LEU A 116 2.19 2.70 29.87
C LEU A 116 2.46 3.37 31.25
N LEU A 117 1.54 4.21 31.72
CA LEU A 117 1.63 4.79 33.06
C LEU A 117 1.36 3.73 34.15
N ALA A 118 0.39 2.84 33.93
CA ALA A 118 0.10 1.76 34.84
C ALA A 118 1.23 0.74 34.94
N GLU A 119 1.88 0.39 33.82
CA GLU A 119 3.09 -0.46 33.83
C GLU A 119 4.19 0.09 34.72
N LYS A 120 4.49 1.38 34.54
CA LYS A 120 5.52 2.07 35.35
C LYS A 120 5.14 2.16 36.81
N ARG A 121 3.86 2.46 37.10
CA ARG A 121 3.38 2.68 38.48
C ARG A 121 3.33 1.38 39.29
N TYR A 122 2.90 0.29 38.65
CA TYR A 122 2.72 -1.00 39.32
C TYR A 122 3.86 -1.99 39.06
N GLY A 123 4.85 -1.62 38.23
CA GLY A 123 5.97 -2.49 37.89
C GLY A 123 5.54 -3.71 37.05
N LEU A 124 4.51 -3.56 36.23
CA LEU A 124 3.93 -4.64 35.43
C LEU A 124 4.56 -4.72 34.04
N GLN A 125 4.57 -5.91 33.46
CA GLN A 125 4.93 -6.11 32.06
C GLN A 125 3.76 -5.73 31.16
N GLU A 126 4.03 -5.49 29.87
CA GLU A 126 3.05 -5.06 28.86
C GLU A 126 1.83 -5.99 28.77
N ASP A 127 2.07 -7.29 28.83
CA ASP A 127 1.04 -8.33 28.72
C ASP A 127 0.13 -8.42 29.96
N LYS A 128 0.52 -7.79 31.07
CA LYS A 128 -0.23 -7.74 32.34
C LYS A 128 -1.15 -6.52 32.47
N VAL A 129 -1.09 -5.58 31.52
CA VAL A 129 -1.99 -4.42 31.54
C VAL A 129 -2.99 -4.54 30.40
N LYS A 130 -4.28 -4.65 30.75
CA LYS A 130 -5.40 -4.82 29.80
C LYS A 130 -6.27 -3.58 29.73
N ILE A 131 -6.81 -3.28 28.56
CA ILE A 131 -7.77 -2.19 28.33
C ILE A 131 -9.10 -2.79 27.95
N ALA A 132 -10.10 -2.69 28.82
CA ALA A 132 -11.44 -3.21 28.58
C ALA A 132 -12.32 -2.15 27.90
N VAL A 133 -12.96 -2.50 26.79
CA VAL A 133 -13.89 -1.63 26.05
C VAL A 133 -15.23 -2.34 25.83
N ALA A 134 -16.32 -1.58 25.91
CA ALA A 134 -17.69 -2.08 25.99
C ALA A 134 -18.38 -2.36 24.65
N HIS A 135 -17.66 -2.87 23.64
CA HIS A 135 -18.30 -3.34 22.42
C HIS A 135 -19.13 -4.60 22.74
N HIS A 136 -20.36 -4.64 22.25
CA HIS A 136 -21.30 -5.72 22.51
C HIS A 136 -21.70 -6.47 21.23
N MET A 137 -22.59 -7.44 21.33
CA MET A 137 -22.95 -8.35 20.24
C MET A 137 -23.54 -7.63 19.02
N GLU A 138 -24.36 -6.62 19.24
CA GLU A 138 -24.92 -5.80 18.14
C GLU A 138 -23.83 -5.03 17.38
N ASP A 139 -22.81 -4.48 18.06
CA ASP A 139 -21.68 -3.82 17.41
C ASP A 139 -20.91 -4.78 16.48
N LEU A 140 -20.78 -6.04 16.91
CA LEU A 140 -20.16 -7.09 16.09
C LEU A 140 -21.00 -7.38 14.85
N ALA A 141 -22.33 -7.54 15.01
CA ALA A 141 -23.24 -7.79 13.90
C ALA A 141 -23.29 -6.61 12.92
N GLU A 142 -23.38 -5.37 13.43
CA GLU A 142 -23.30 -4.13 12.60
C GLU A 142 -22.00 -4.08 11.80
N THR A 143 -20.87 -4.41 12.43
CA THR A 143 -19.57 -4.43 11.78
C THR A 143 -19.49 -5.50 10.70
N MET A 144 -20.05 -6.68 10.93
CA MET A 144 -20.12 -7.76 9.95
C MET A 144 -20.92 -7.33 8.72
N VAL A 145 -22.12 -6.73 8.92
CA VAL A 145 -22.96 -6.21 7.82
C VAL A 145 -22.22 -5.11 7.04
N PHE A 146 -21.59 -4.19 7.73
CA PHE A 146 -20.80 -3.13 7.12
C PHE A 146 -19.67 -3.67 6.22
N HIS A 147 -18.94 -4.65 6.72
CA HIS A 147 -17.86 -5.30 5.97
C HIS A 147 -18.38 -6.12 4.79
N LEU A 148 -19.54 -6.79 4.96
CA LEU A 148 -20.20 -7.52 3.86
C LEU A 148 -20.55 -6.58 2.70
N CYS A 149 -21.15 -5.41 3.00
CA CYS A 149 -21.47 -4.40 2.00
C CYS A 149 -20.24 -3.84 1.26
N ARG A 150 -19.06 -3.93 1.87
CA ARG A 150 -17.77 -3.51 1.27
C ARG A 150 -17.03 -4.63 0.54
N GLY A 151 -17.60 -5.82 0.44
CA GLY A 151 -16.96 -6.95 -0.23
C GLY A 151 -15.77 -7.53 0.54
N SER A 152 -15.75 -7.40 1.87
CA SER A 152 -14.68 -7.94 2.70
C SER A 152 -14.69 -9.48 2.71
N GLY A 153 -13.50 -10.09 2.70
CA GLY A 153 -13.32 -11.53 2.87
C GLY A 153 -13.41 -11.99 4.34
N VAL A 154 -12.95 -13.22 4.58
CA VAL A 154 -13.04 -13.90 5.90
C VAL A 154 -12.57 -13.03 7.06
N GLU A 155 -11.42 -12.34 6.92
CA GLU A 155 -10.89 -11.47 7.98
C GLU A 155 -11.79 -10.28 8.33
N GLY A 156 -12.42 -9.65 7.32
CA GLY A 156 -13.35 -8.56 7.57
C GLY A 156 -14.66 -9.03 8.14
N LEU A 157 -15.17 -10.17 7.66
CA LEU A 157 -16.44 -10.74 8.11
C LEU A 157 -16.36 -11.34 9.52
N SER A 158 -15.16 -11.66 10.04
CA SER A 158 -14.97 -12.02 11.45
C SER A 158 -15.25 -10.84 12.41
N GLY A 159 -15.47 -9.64 11.88
CA GLY A 159 -15.94 -8.47 12.60
C GLY A 159 -14.95 -7.92 13.61
N ILE A 160 -15.38 -7.76 14.85
CA ILE A 160 -14.60 -7.17 15.94
C ILE A 160 -13.91 -8.29 16.73
N PRO A 161 -12.56 -8.37 16.75
CA PRO A 161 -11.87 -9.42 17.50
C PRO A 161 -12.07 -9.26 19.03
N PRO A 162 -12.24 -10.37 19.78
CA PRO A 162 -12.34 -10.35 21.23
C PRO A 162 -11.12 -9.72 21.91
N VAL A 163 -9.93 -10.02 21.40
CA VAL A 163 -8.65 -9.51 21.89
C VAL A 163 -7.86 -8.90 20.73
N ARG A 164 -7.26 -7.73 20.96
CA ARG A 164 -6.36 -7.09 20.01
C ARG A 164 -5.23 -6.38 20.75
N GLY A 165 -4.07 -7.01 20.82
CA GLY A 165 -3.00 -6.55 21.70
C GLY A 165 -3.50 -6.54 23.15
N ARG A 166 -3.34 -5.42 23.86
CA ARG A 166 -3.86 -5.28 25.24
C ARG A 166 -5.35 -4.95 25.34
N ILE A 167 -6.02 -4.69 24.21
CA ILE A 167 -7.46 -4.34 24.20
C ILE A 167 -8.29 -5.59 24.26
N ILE A 168 -9.17 -5.68 25.26
CA ILE A 168 -10.13 -6.77 25.47
C ILE A 168 -11.57 -6.27 25.35
N ARG A 169 -12.48 -7.13 24.90
CA ARG A 169 -13.89 -6.81 24.68
C ARG A 169 -14.81 -7.85 25.32
N PRO A 170 -14.95 -7.77 26.65
CA PRO A 170 -15.70 -8.78 27.42
C PRO A 170 -17.18 -8.89 27.02
N PHE A 171 -17.75 -7.84 26.42
CA PHE A 171 -19.17 -7.75 26.12
C PHE A 171 -19.57 -8.22 24.71
N LEU A 172 -18.65 -8.68 23.87
CA LEU A 172 -19.03 -9.25 22.58
C LEU A 172 -19.93 -10.46 22.66
N CYS A 173 -20.01 -11.11 23.85
CA CYS A 173 -20.92 -12.22 24.11
C CYS A 173 -22.31 -11.79 24.62
N VAL A 174 -22.55 -10.52 24.96
CA VAL A 174 -23.83 -10.05 25.53
C VAL A 174 -24.54 -9.10 24.57
N THR A 175 -25.87 -9.06 24.67
CA THR A 175 -26.74 -8.18 23.90
C THR A 175 -26.97 -6.86 24.63
N ARG A 176 -27.36 -5.82 23.90
CA ARG A 176 -27.76 -4.52 24.42
C ARG A 176 -28.90 -4.68 25.46
N GLN A 177 -29.85 -5.54 25.17
CA GLN A 177 -30.96 -5.84 26.09
C GLN A 177 -30.48 -6.44 27.42
N GLU A 178 -29.49 -7.35 27.39
CA GLU A 178 -28.90 -7.92 28.61
C GLU A 178 -28.17 -6.84 29.44
N ILE A 179 -27.51 -5.87 28.78
CA ILE A 179 -26.83 -4.73 29.42
C ILE A 179 -27.85 -3.82 30.13
N GLU A 180 -28.88 -3.40 29.41
CA GLU A 180 -29.91 -2.52 29.95
C GLU A 180 -30.68 -3.18 31.10
N GLY A 181 -30.99 -4.48 30.97
CA GLY A 181 -31.61 -5.28 32.06
C GLY A 181 -30.73 -5.33 33.30
N TYR A 182 -29.42 -5.55 33.15
CA TYR A 182 -28.47 -5.58 34.27
C TYR A 182 -28.39 -4.25 35.02
N LEU A 183 -28.37 -3.13 34.32
CA LEU A 183 -28.36 -1.80 34.93
C LEU A 183 -29.67 -1.47 35.61
N PHE A 184 -30.80 -1.82 34.99
CA PHE A 184 -32.14 -1.65 35.57
C PHE A 184 -32.31 -2.39 36.87
N GLU A 185 -31.92 -3.69 36.94
CA GLU A 185 -31.98 -4.51 38.14
C GLU A 185 -31.19 -3.91 39.31
N ARG A 186 -30.12 -3.15 39.02
CA ARG A 186 -29.24 -2.51 40.02
C ARG A 186 -29.62 -1.07 40.34
N GLY A 187 -30.61 -0.51 39.66
CA GLY A 187 -30.98 0.91 39.78
C GLY A 187 -29.83 1.83 39.45
N GLN A 188 -28.95 1.43 38.54
CA GLN A 188 -27.79 2.22 38.15
C GLN A 188 -28.09 3.14 36.96
N ASP A 189 -27.94 4.43 37.19
CA ASP A 189 -28.07 5.47 36.16
C ASP A 189 -26.87 5.50 35.22
N PHE A 190 -27.09 6.05 34.01
CA PHE A 190 -26.09 6.28 33.00
C PHE A 190 -26.41 7.51 32.16
N CYS A 191 -25.41 8.10 31.51
CA CYS A 191 -25.57 9.24 30.61
C CYS A 191 -26.20 8.81 29.29
N ARG A 192 -27.24 9.53 28.83
CA ARG A 192 -27.85 9.30 27.51
C ARG A 192 -27.19 10.20 26.49
N ASP A 193 -26.67 9.63 25.43
CA ASP A 193 -26.06 10.35 24.31
C ASP A 193 -27.09 10.61 23.20
N VAL A 194 -27.50 11.86 23.07
CA VAL A 194 -28.50 12.31 22.07
C VAL A 194 -27.91 12.28 20.63
N THR A 195 -26.56 12.30 20.47
CA THR A 195 -25.94 12.29 19.15
C THR A 195 -25.89 10.92 18.48
N ASN A 196 -26.18 9.85 19.21
CA ASN A 196 -26.30 8.49 18.65
C ASN A 196 -27.48 8.36 17.66
N ASP A 197 -28.37 9.36 17.59
CA ASP A 197 -29.55 9.37 16.70
C ASP A 197 -29.29 10.01 15.32
N SER A 198 -28.08 10.54 15.03
CA SER A 198 -27.79 11.14 13.71
C SER A 198 -27.63 10.06 12.64
N ARG A 199 -28.45 10.14 11.57
CA ARG A 199 -28.49 9.16 10.46
C ARG A 199 -27.43 9.38 9.38
N GLU A 200 -26.56 10.37 9.53
CA GLU A 200 -25.59 10.76 8.50
C GLU A 200 -24.43 9.78 8.29
N TYR A 201 -24.20 8.86 9.23
CA TYR A 201 -23.09 7.92 9.15
C TYR A 201 -23.56 6.52 8.75
N SER A 202 -22.83 5.85 7.88
CA SER A 202 -23.12 4.49 7.36
C SER A 202 -23.42 3.46 8.49
N ARG A 203 -22.75 3.59 9.62
CA ARG A 203 -22.93 2.68 10.76
C ARG A 203 -24.25 2.92 11.49
N ASN A 204 -24.64 4.18 11.66
CA ASN A 204 -25.94 4.53 12.23
C ASN A 204 -27.09 4.10 11.31
N PHE A 205 -26.92 4.23 9.99
CA PHE A 205 -27.90 3.69 9.04
C PHE A 205 -28.07 2.17 9.19
N ILE A 206 -26.97 1.41 9.30
CA ILE A 206 -27.04 -0.04 9.54
C ILE A 206 -27.79 -0.33 10.84
N ARG A 207 -27.45 0.35 11.93
CA ARG A 207 -28.07 0.19 13.25
C ARG A 207 -29.58 0.47 13.23
N HIS A 208 -30.02 1.55 12.63
CA HIS A 208 -31.41 2.02 12.74
C HIS A 208 -32.32 1.51 11.62
N GLU A 209 -31.81 1.19 10.45
CA GLU A 209 -32.60 0.77 9.30
C GLU A 209 -32.38 -0.69 8.91
N VAL A 210 -31.14 -1.15 8.84
CA VAL A 210 -30.82 -2.49 8.33
C VAL A 210 -31.02 -3.56 9.41
N MET A 211 -30.42 -3.37 10.59
CA MET A 211 -30.49 -4.38 11.68
C MET A 211 -31.92 -4.67 12.14
N PRO A 212 -32.82 -3.68 12.31
CA PRO A 212 -34.23 -3.96 12.60
C PRO A 212 -34.93 -4.77 11.52
N GLY A 213 -34.58 -4.53 10.24
CA GLY A 213 -35.07 -5.33 9.10
C GLY A 213 -34.66 -6.80 9.21
N LEU A 214 -33.37 -7.06 9.49
CA LEU A 214 -32.83 -8.40 9.67
C LEU A 214 -33.46 -9.11 10.89
N CYS A 215 -33.66 -8.40 11.98
CA CYS A 215 -34.31 -8.93 13.16
C CYS A 215 -35.83 -9.26 12.94
N ARG A 216 -36.48 -8.57 11.98
CA ARG A 216 -37.86 -8.96 11.55
C ARG A 216 -37.86 -10.25 10.76
N VAL A 217 -36.84 -10.55 9.98
CA VAL A 217 -36.68 -11.83 9.29
C VAL A 217 -36.40 -12.94 10.27
N ASN A 218 -35.53 -12.70 11.25
CA ASN A 218 -35.22 -13.66 12.33
C ASN A 218 -34.83 -12.90 13.61
N SER A 219 -35.61 -13.06 14.66
CA SER A 219 -35.37 -12.42 15.97
C SER A 219 -34.02 -12.80 16.61
N GLN A 220 -33.38 -13.89 16.16
CA GLN A 220 -32.07 -14.33 16.63
C GLN A 220 -30.94 -13.87 15.66
N ALA A 221 -31.21 -12.99 14.69
CA ALA A 221 -30.24 -12.60 13.65
C ALA A 221 -28.90 -12.12 14.24
N VAL A 222 -28.92 -11.27 15.27
CA VAL A 222 -27.73 -10.77 15.96
C VAL A 222 -26.90 -11.92 16.54
N ARG A 223 -27.52 -12.86 17.20
CA ARG A 223 -26.83 -14.02 17.79
C ARG A 223 -26.24 -14.95 16.72
N HIS A 224 -26.99 -15.17 15.64
CA HIS A 224 -26.49 -15.98 14.52
C HIS A 224 -25.31 -15.33 13.83
N MET A 225 -25.34 -14.00 13.63
CA MET A 225 -24.21 -13.25 13.09
C MET A 225 -23.00 -13.31 14.02
N ALA A 226 -23.19 -13.13 15.33
CA ALA A 226 -22.10 -13.23 16.28
C ALA A 226 -21.45 -14.62 16.28
N LYS A 227 -22.26 -15.69 16.19
CA LYS A 227 -21.76 -17.06 16.07
C LYS A 227 -20.97 -17.25 14.77
N ALA A 228 -21.52 -16.83 13.64
CA ALA A 228 -20.83 -16.90 12.34
C ALA A 228 -19.52 -16.09 12.34
N ALA A 229 -19.50 -14.91 12.98
CA ALA A 229 -18.27 -14.12 13.11
C ALA A 229 -17.20 -14.86 13.94
N GLY A 230 -17.58 -15.58 15.00
CA GLY A 230 -16.69 -16.45 15.77
C GLY A 230 -16.08 -17.55 14.91
N GLU A 231 -16.90 -18.31 14.20
CA GLU A 231 -16.44 -19.37 13.30
C GLU A 231 -15.49 -18.83 12.20
N LEU A 232 -15.82 -17.65 11.63
CA LEU A 232 -14.95 -16.98 10.65
C LEU A 232 -13.64 -16.49 11.29
N SER A 233 -13.65 -16.06 12.55
CA SER A 233 -12.46 -15.67 13.31
C SER A 233 -11.49 -16.84 13.49
N ASP A 234 -12.00 -18.02 13.83
CA ASP A 234 -11.20 -19.23 13.97
C ASP A 234 -10.57 -19.64 12.64
N ILE A 235 -11.35 -19.62 11.55
CA ILE A 235 -10.86 -19.88 10.20
C ILE A 235 -9.79 -18.85 9.81
N ALA A 236 -10.01 -17.56 10.07
CA ALA A 236 -9.04 -16.50 9.78
C ALA A 236 -7.73 -16.68 10.55
N SER A 237 -7.82 -17.11 11.81
CA SER A 237 -6.68 -17.40 12.68
C SER A 237 -5.86 -18.58 12.17
N TYR A 238 -6.52 -19.67 11.83
CA TYR A 238 -5.87 -20.83 11.21
C TYR A 238 -5.17 -20.48 9.89
N LEU A 239 -5.86 -19.75 9.00
CA LEU A 239 -5.27 -19.33 7.73
C LEU A 239 -4.08 -18.38 7.94
N ARG A 240 -4.10 -17.55 8.98
CA ARG A 240 -2.98 -16.67 9.35
C ARG A 240 -1.77 -17.49 9.81
N GLU A 241 -1.99 -18.44 10.71
CA GLU A 241 -0.94 -19.34 11.19
C GLU A 241 -0.29 -20.11 10.02
N GLN A 242 -1.10 -20.72 9.15
CA GLN A 242 -0.60 -21.41 7.96
C GLN A 242 0.17 -20.48 7.03
N THR A 243 -0.28 -19.24 6.90
CA THR A 243 0.43 -18.22 6.11
C THR A 243 1.75 -17.86 6.75
N ASP A 244 1.82 -17.69 8.08
CA ASP A 244 3.03 -17.34 8.80
C ASP A 244 4.10 -18.42 8.66
N LEU A 245 3.73 -19.69 8.79
CA LEU A 245 4.61 -20.85 8.59
C LEU A 245 5.15 -20.91 7.15
N SER A 246 4.27 -20.67 6.17
CA SER A 246 4.62 -20.76 4.75
C SER A 246 5.45 -19.55 4.29
N TYR A 247 5.15 -18.36 4.82
CA TYR A 247 5.76 -17.09 4.39
C TYR A 247 7.28 -17.09 4.51
N GLN A 248 7.82 -17.57 5.62
CA GLN A 248 9.26 -17.60 5.87
C GLN A 248 10.03 -18.49 4.87
N ASN A 249 9.36 -19.51 4.33
CA ASN A 249 9.97 -20.42 3.35
C ASN A 249 9.88 -19.89 1.92
N VAL A 250 8.85 -19.06 1.62
CA VAL A 250 8.55 -18.55 0.26
C VAL A 250 9.17 -17.19 0.04
N VAL A 251 9.21 -16.34 1.08
CA VAL A 251 9.54 -14.92 0.96
C VAL A 251 10.82 -14.60 1.72
N ARG A 252 11.71 -13.88 1.04
CA ARG A 252 12.93 -13.31 1.65
C ARG A 252 12.95 -11.80 1.41
N ARG A 253 13.63 -11.08 2.28
CA ARG A 253 13.84 -9.64 2.15
C ARG A 253 15.33 -9.34 2.02
N GLU A 254 15.68 -8.50 1.06
CA GLU A 254 17.04 -7.99 0.86
C GLU A 254 16.97 -6.47 0.71
N GLY A 255 17.43 -5.74 1.72
CA GLY A 255 17.31 -4.29 1.75
C GLY A 255 15.85 -3.83 1.72
N GLU A 256 15.49 -3.06 0.70
CA GLU A 256 14.11 -2.59 0.47
C GLU A 256 13.30 -3.52 -0.45
N SER A 257 13.93 -4.51 -1.10
CA SER A 257 13.26 -5.45 -2.00
C SER A 257 12.75 -6.68 -1.25
N VAL A 258 11.60 -7.18 -1.71
CA VAL A 258 10.97 -8.41 -1.23
C VAL A 258 10.91 -9.41 -2.39
N PHE A 259 11.42 -10.61 -2.17
CA PHE A 259 11.50 -11.67 -3.18
C PHE A 259 10.57 -12.82 -2.81
N CYS A 260 9.73 -13.26 -3.74
CA CYS A 260 8.85 -14.41 -3.59
C CYS A 260 9.32 -15.54 -4.51
N ASN A 261 9.77 -16.66 -3.94
CA ASN A 261 10.14 -17.84 -4.70
C ASN A 261 8.88 -18.52 -5.27
N LEU A 262 8.84 -18.69 -6.58
CA LEU A 262 7.65 -19.17 -7.27
C LEU A 262 7.45 -20.68 -7.15
N GLU A 263 8.50 -21.47 -7.19
CA GLU A 263 8.40 -22.92 -7.03
C GLU A 263 7.75 -23.24 -5.69
N ARG A 264 8.29 -22.68 -4.60
CA ARG A 264 7.73 -22.85 -3.25
C ARG A 264 6.34 -22.24 -3.10
N LEU A 265 6.06 -21.11 -3.73
CA LEU A 265 4.73 -20.48 -3.71
C LEU A 265 3.68 -21.44 -4.30
N TRP A 266 4.01 -22.13 -5.40
CA TRP A 266 3.09 -23.03 -6.08
C TRP A 266 2.81 -24.33 -5.34
N GLU A 267 3.62 -24.71 -4.35
CA GLU A 267 3.36 -25.86 -3.46
C GLU A 267 2.15 -25.63 -2.54
N HIS A 268 1.74 -24.38 -2.32
CA HIS A 268 0.66 -24.05 -1.39
C HIS A 268 -0.71 -23.94 -2.07
N PRO A 269 -1.81 -24.19 -1.33
CA PRO A 269 -3.17 -23.92 -1.81
C PRO A 269 -3.38 -22.46 -2.21
N SER A 270 -4.27 -22.20 -3.17
CA SER A 270 -4.53 -20.86 -3.72
C SER A 270 -4.83 -19.79 -2.66
N VAL A 271 -5.57 -20.17 -1.60
CA VAL A 271 -5.90 -19.28 -0.48
C VAL A 271 -4.65 -18.84 0.29
N ILE A 272 -3.69 -19.73 0.48
CA ILE A 272 -2.41 -19.41 1.17
C ILE A 272 -1.50 -18.61 0.26
N ARG A 273 -1.42 -18.95 -1.04
CA ARG A 273 -0.67 -18.17 -2.05
C ARG A 273 -1.11 -16.70 -2.07
N SER A 274 -2.43 -16.46 -2.12
CA SER A 274 -2.99 -15.10 -2.10
C SER A 274 -2.56 -14.31 -0.86
N ARG A 275 -2.56 -14.97 0.30
CA ARG A 275 -2.16 -14.35 1.57
C ARG A 275 -0.66 -14.08 1.64
N ILE A 276 0.17 -14.99 1.13
CA ILE A 276 1.63 -14.79 1.03
C ILE A 276 1.94 -13.59 0.14
N LEU A 277 1.36 -13.51 -1.06
CA LEU A 277 1.58 -12.40 -1.99
C LEU A 277 1.07 -11.06 -1.41
N LYS A 278 -0.11 -11.07 -0.77
CA LYS A 278 -0.62 -9.88 -0.08
C LYS A 278 0.36 -9.39 0.99
N ARG A 279 0.83 -10.30 1.84
CA ARG A 279 1.78 -9.96 2.92
C ARG A 279 3.13 -9.52 2.39
N ALA A 280 3.62 -10.10 1.30
CA ALA A 280 4.84 -9.67 0.63
C ALA A 280 4.71 -8.23 0.13
N LEU A 281 3.56 -7.88 -0.47
CA LEU A 281 3.26 -6.51 -0.89
C LEU A 281 3.14 -5.56 0.31
N GLU A 282 2.43 -5.95 1.39
CA GLU A 282 2.34 -5.17 2.63
C GLU A 282 3.73 -4.92 3.26
N THR A 283 4.61 -5.93 3.20
CA THR A 283 5.98 -5.84 3.71
C THR A 283 6.82 -4.86 2.86
N ALA A 284 6.70 -4.91 1.54
CA ALA A 284 7.40 -3.99 0.64
C ALA A 284 6.87 -2.55 0.76
N ALA A 285 5.56 -2.39 0.93
CA ALA A 285 4.90 -1.09 1.09
C ALA A 285 5.15 -0.45 2.47
N GLY A 286 5.48 -1.25 3.50
CA GLY A 286 5.51 -0.80 4.89
C GLY A 286 4.13 -0.38 5.43
N SER A 287 3.05 -0.71 4.72
CA SER A 287 1.67 -0.33 5.05
C SER A 287 0.69 -1.41 4.59
N ARG A 288 -0.44 -1.51 5.29
CA ARG A 288 -1.59 -2.36 4.89
C ARG A 288 -2.71 -1.56 4.23
N LYS A 289 -2.64 -0.24 4.29
CA LYS A 289 -3.65 0.66 3.73
C LYS A 289 -3.58 0.59 2.20
N ASP A 290 -4.70 0.76 1.53
CA ASP A 290 -4.83 0.86 0.06
C ASP A 290 -4.30 -0.36 -0.75
N ILE A 291 -4.01 -1.49 -0.09
CA ILE A 291 -3.68 -2.75 -0.76
C ILE A 291 -4.97 -3.53 -0.98
N ALA A 292 -5.51 -3.43 -2.19
CA ALA A 292 -6.73 -4.07 -2.62
C ALA A 292 -6.48 -5.47 -3.21
N ARG A 293 -7.57 -6.23 -3.40
CA ARG A 293 -7.55 -7.56 -4.01
C ARG A 293 -6.95 -7.55 -5.41
N GLU A 294 -7.24 -6.53 -6.19
CA GLU A 294 -6.76 -6.34 -7.57
C GLU A 294 -5.22 -6.34 -7.66
N HIS A 295 -4.55 -5.78 -6.65
CA HIS A 295 -3.08 -5.78 -6.61
C HIS A 295 -2.51 -7.19 -6.40
N VAL A 296 -3.19 -8.01 -5.59
CA VAL A 296 -2.81 -9.42 -5.38
C VAL A 296 -3.07 -10.24 -6.63
N GLU A 297 -4.19 -10.02 -7.33
CA GLU A 297 -4.52 -10.65 -8.62
C GLU A 297 -3.49 -10.27 -9.69
N SER A 298 -3.05 -9.02 -9.72
CA SER A 298 -1.96 -8.58 -10.62
C SER A 298 -0.64 -9.31 -10.35
N LEU A 299 -0.30 -9.57 -9.10
CA LEU A 299 0.86 -10.38 -8.74
C LEU A 299 0.71 -11.85 -9.17
N PHE A 300 -0.50 -12.41 -9.08
CA PHE A 300 -0.76 -13.75 -9.62
C PHE A 300 -0.56 -13.82 -11.13
N HIS A 301 -1.14 -12.89 -11.87
CA HIS A 301 -0.96 -12.82 -13.32
C HIS A 301 0.51 -12.60 -13.71
N LEU A 302 1.24 -11.86 -12.89
CA LEU A 302 2.68 -11.70 -13.07
C LEU A 302 3.43 -13.01 -12.84
N ALA A 303 3.04 -13.78 -11.79
CA ALA A 303 3.63 -15.07 -11.45
C ALA A 303 3.46 -16.11 -12.57
N GLU A 304 2.30 -16.12 -13.22
CA GLU A 304 1.97 -17.00 -14.37
C GLU A 304 2.56 -16.50 -15.69
N GLY A 305 3.02 -15.24 -15.71
CA GLY A 305 3.53 -14.57 -16.89
C GLY A 305 4.94 -14.99 -17.29
N GLY A 306 5.43 -14.44 -18.41
CA GLY A 306 6.81 -14.63 -18.88
C GLY A 306 7.83 -13.83 -18.08
N VAL A 307 9.08 -14.30 -18.09
CA VAL A 307 10.23 -13.61 -17.47
C VAL A 307 10.39 -12.19 -18.03
N GLY A 308 10.75 -11.25 -17.17
CA GLY A 308 10.94 -9.84 -17.53
C GLY A 308 9.67 -8.99 -17.56
N ARG A 309 8.48 -9.60 -17.33
CA ARG A 309 7.25 -8.83 -17.16
C ARG A 309 7.29 -8.03 -15.86
N LYS A 310 6.62 -6.87 -15.89
CA LYS A 310 6.53 -5.95 -14.76
C LYS A 310 5.08 -5.52 -14.54
N VAL A 311 4.74 -5.20 -13.30
CA VAL A 311 3.47 -4.58 -12.92
C VAL A 311 3.73 -3.46 -11.91
N SER A 312 3.10 -2.30 -12.11
CA SER A 312 3.13 -1.19 -11.15
C SER A 312 2.12 -1.45 -10.03
N LEU A 313 2.52 -1.12 -8.81
CA LEU A 313 1.79 -1.39 -7.57
C LEU A 313 1.68 -0.09 -6.74
N PRO A 314 0.77 -0.01 -5.76
CA PRO A 314 0.70 1.14 -4.86
C PRO A 314 2.02 1.45 -4.17
N TYR A 315 2.15 2.67 -3.62
CA TYR A 315 3.33 3.15 -2.90
C TYR A 315 4.60 3.26 -3.76
N HIS A 316 4.43 3.52 -5.07
CA HIS A 316 5.56 3.58 -6.01
C HIS A 316 6.39 2.29 -6.02
N LEU A 317 5.70 1.16 -5.90
CA LEU A 317 6.32 -0.16 -6.03
C LEU A 317 6.13 -0.70 -7.44
N GLU A 318 7.11 -1.46 -7.91
CA GLU A 318 6.99 -2.34 -9.08
C GLU A 318 7.26 -3.79 -8.66
N ALA A 319 6.54 -4.73 -9.27
CA ALA A 319 6.90 -6.14 -9.18
C ALA A 319 7.45 -6.61 -10.54
N VAL A 320 8.53 -7.38 -10.50
CA VAL A 320 9.24 -7.87 -11.68
C VAL A 320 9.32 -9.40 -11.62
N ARG A 321 8.92 -10.07 -12.70
CA ARG A 321 9.05 -11.53 -12.85
C ARG A 321 10.46 -11.88 -13.33
N THR A 322 11.22 -12.57 -12.47
CA THR A 322 12.51 -13.18 -12.83
C THR A 322 12.31 -14.67 -13.20
N TYR A 323 13.37 -15.43 -13.41
CA TYR A 323 13.26 -16.86 -13.74
C TYR A 323 12.59 -17.69 -12.64
N GLN A 324 12.94 -17.44 -11.37
CA GLN A 324 12.51 -18.25 -10.23
C GLN A 324 11.66 -17.48 -9.22
N GLU A 325 11.58 -16.14 -9.31
CA GLU A 325 11.03 -15.31 -8.26
C GLU A 325 10.22 -14.14 -8.85
N ILE A 326 9.39 -13.56 -8.00
CA ILE A 326 8.88 -12.20 -8.15
C ILE A 326 9.67 -11.31 -7.21
N GLU A 327 10.29 -10.27 -7.73
CA GLU A 327 10.89 -9.18 -6.97
C GLU A 327 9.89 -8.03 -6.86
N ILE A 328 9.53 -7.64 -5.62
CA ILE A 328 8.74 -6.44 -5.32
C ILE A 328 9.71 -5.41 -4.75
N ARG A 329 9.83 -4.26 -5.42
CA ARG A 329 10.78 -3.21 -5.05
C ARG A 329 10.20 -1.83 -5.28
N LYS A 330 10.84 -0.80 -4.76
CA LYS A 330 10.50 0.57 -5.15
C LYS A 330 10.70 0.74 -6.65
N GLU A 331 9.72 1.36 -7.28
CA GLU A 331 9.84 1.76 -8.67
C GLU A 331 11.13 2.59 -8.78
N LYS A 332 12.09 2.11 -9.53
CA LYS A 332 13.25 2.94 -9.86
C LYS A 332 12.65 4.10 -10.61
N GLY A 333 12.57 5.25 -9.96
CA GLY A 333 12.21 6.48 -10.64
C GLY A 333 13.02 6.48 -11.93
N GLU A 334 12.41 6.74 -13.08
CA GLU A 334 13.19 6.96 -14.29
C GLU A 334 14.20 8.03 -13.88
N GLU A 335 15.43 7.60 -13.56
CA GLU A 335 16.52 8.58 -13.50
C GLU A 335 16.37 9.38 -14.79
N PRO A 336 16.32 10.71 -14.73
CA PRO A 336 16.19 11.50 -15.96
C PRO A 336 17.29 11.00 -16.86
N ARG A 337 16.89 10.29 -17.92
CA ARG A 337 17.80 9.62 -18.84
C ARG A 337 18.86 10.66 -19.19
N ARG A 338 20.07 10.48 -18.70
CA ARG A 338 21.15 11.42 -18.99
C ARG A 338 21.43 11.28 -20.46
N LEU A 339 20.95 12.25 -21.22
CA LEU A 339 21.32 12.42 -22.61
C LEU A 339 22.84 12.59 -22.65
N SER A 340 23.55 11.55 -23.04
CA SER A 340 24.99 11.66 -23.26
C SER A 340 25.22 12.25 -24.65
N VAL A 341 25.66 13.49 -24.68
CA VAL A 341 26.08 14.18 -25.93
C VAL A 341 27.59 13.97 -26.09
N PHE A 342 27.98 13.36 -27.19
CA PHE A 342 29.35 13.05 -27.49
C PHE A 342 30.02 14.18 -28.30
N GLY A 343 29.25 14.84 -29.15
CA GLY A 343 29.73 15.99 -29.95
C GLY A 343 28.73 16.43 -31.01
N ARG A 344 29.00 17.59 -31.60
CA ARG A 344 28.27 18.12 -32.75
C ARG A 344 29.19 18.10 -33.95
N LEU A 345 28.67 17.76 -35.12
CA LEU A 345 29.44 17.81 -36.37
C LEU A 345 29.90 19.26 -36.65
N SER A 346 31.22 19.47 -36.72
CA SER A 346 31.83 20.69 -37.24
C SER A 346 31.89 20.57 -38.75
N GLU A 347 31.16 21.43 -39.46
CA GLU A 347 31.13 21.43 -40.92
C GLU A 347 32.50 21.79 -41.49
N GLU A 348 33.20 22.74 -40.87
CA GLU A 348 34.51 23.19 -41.28
C GLU A 348 35.54 22.05 -41.21
N GLU A 349 35.57 21.32 -40.10
CA GLU A 349 36.46 20.16 -39.94
C GLU A 349 36.08 19.00 -40.86
N ALA A 350 34.79 18.74 -41.04
CA ALA A 350 34.31 17.65 -41.89
C ALA A 350 34.61 17.88 -43.38
N ARG A 351 34.76 19.15 -43.82
CA ARG A 351 35.20 19.54 -45.18
C ARG A 351 36.71 19.53 -45.32
N GLY A 352 37.46 19.50 -44.24
CA GLY A 352 38.93 19.45 -44.23
C GLY A 352 39.49 18.11 -44.74
N GLU A 353 40.79 18.07 -45.00
CA GLU A 353 41.46 16.86 -45.51
C GLU A 353 41.33 15.67 -44.59
N ASN A 354 41.40 15.88 -43.27
CA ASN A 354 41.34 14.83 -42.23
C ASN A 354 39.92 14.45 -41.86
N GLY A 355 38.91 15.29 -42.17
CA GLY A 355 37.55 15.14 -41.69
C GLY A 355 37.38 15.47 -40.19
N ALA A 356 36.14 15.42 -39.67
CA ALA A 356 35.83 15.62 -38.24
C ALA A 356 35.85 14.29 -37.49
N GLU A 357 36.44 14.30 -36.30
CA GLU A 357 36.43 13.12 -35.40
C GLU A 357 35.67 13.46 -34.12
N ILE A 358 34.77 12.51 -33.68
CA ILE A 358 34.00 12.63 -32.47
C ILE A 358 34.22 11.36 -31.64
N PHE A 359 34.66 11.53 -30.42
CA PHE A 359 34.98 10.45 -29.51
C PHE A 359 33.74 10.06 -28.67
N THR A 360 33.55 8.76 -28.48
CA THR A 360 32.50 8.19 -27.66
C THR A 360 33.11 7.13 -26.74
N PRO A 361 32.42 6.70 -25.67
CA PRO A 361 32.95 5.67 -24.77
C PRO A 361 33.24 4.31 -25.43
N LYS A 362 32.71 4.04 -26.62
CA LYS A 362 32.81 2.76 -27.33
C LYS A 362 33.59 2.79 -28.59
N GLY A 363 34.21 3.96 -28.92
CA GLY A 363 34.97 4.14 -30.15
C GLY A 363 34.82 5.55 -30.69
N LYS A 364 35.31 5.78 -31.93
CA LYS A 364 35.27 7.08 -32.59
C LYS A 364 34.41 7.08 -33.85
N ILE A 365 33.84 8.24 -34.12
CA ILE A 365 33.10 8.54 -35.34
C ILE A 365 33.92 9.49 -36.20
N CYS A 366 34.18 9.08 -37.44
CA CYS A 366 34.84 9.93 -38.42
C CYS A 366 33.79 10.40 -39.43
N CYS A 367 33.74 11.71 -39.68
CA CYS A 367 32.80 12.36 -40.59
C CYS A 367 33.53 13.10 -41.67
N LYS A 368 33.10 12.93 -42.93
CA LYS A 368 33.69 13.67 -44.09
C LYS A 368 32.58 14.14 -45.02
N ILE A 369 32.67 15.41 -45.46
CA ILE A 369 31.71 16.01 -46.40
C ILE A 369 32.42 16.34 -47.66
N TRP A 370 31.80 15.97 -48.81
CA TRP A 370 32.29 16.35 -50.12
C TRP A 370 31.16 16.55 -51.13
N LYS A 371 31.46 17.27 -52.22
CA LYS A 371 30.51 17.43 -53.33
C LYS A 371 30.39 16.13 -54.13
N LYS A 372 29.18 15.66 -54.37
CA LYS A 372 28.87 14.44 -55.12
C LYS A 372 29.39 14.61 -56.57
N THR A 373 30.10 13.63 -57.07
CA THR A 373 30.60 13.55 -58.44
C THR A 373 30.00 12.35 -59.19
N LYS A 374 30.15 12.31 -60.53
CA LYS A 374 29.69 11.16 -61.32
C LYS A 374 30.38 9.84 -60.98
N LYS A 375 31.45 9.87 -60.17
CA LYS A 375 32.19 8.69 -59.72
C LYS A 375 31.59 8.10 -58.43
N ASP A 376 30.75 8.84 -57.70
CA ASP A 376 30.14 8.43 -56.41
C ASP A 376 28.82 7.65 -56.65
N THR A 377 28.90 6.62 -57.49
CA THR A 377 27.73 5.79 -57.87
C THR A 377 27.51 4.58 -57.00
N GLU A 378 28.55 4.13 -56.29
CA GLU A 378 28.46 2.95 -55.41
C GLU A 378 28.39 3.35 -53.92
N ILE A 379 27.18 3.37 -53.37
CA ILE A 379 26.95 3.63 -51.94
C ILE A 379 27.46 2.46 -51.08
N PRO A 380 28.34 2.67 -50.08
CA PRO A 380 28.87 1.60 -49.27
C PRO A 380 27.76 0.85 -48.50
N LYS A 381 27.62 -0.45 -48.71
CA LYS A 381 26.69 -1.32 -47.98
C LYS A 381 27.29 -1.84 -46.66
N LYS A 382 28.23 -1.11 -46.05
CA LYS A 382 28.92 -1.52 -44.83
C LYS A 382 28.05 -1.20 -43.60
N LYS A 383 28.09 -2.07 -42.57
CA LYS A 383 27.32 -1.92 -41.33
C LYS A 383 27.70 -0.62 -40.59
N TYR A 384 28.97 -0.30 -40.52
CA TYR A 384 29.54 0.80 -39.74
C TYR A 384 30.04 1.96 -40.60
N THR A 385 29.69 2.05 -41.88
CA THR A 385 29.96 3.18 -42.75
C THR A 385 28.70 3.51 -43.53
N LYS A 386 28.25 4.75 -43.47
CA LYS A 386 27.04 5.22 -44.16
C LYS A 386 27.33 6.53 -44.91
N TRP A 387 26.77 6.60 -46.10
CA TRP A 387 26.67 7.83 -46.86
C TRP A 387 25.28 8.40 -46.75
N LEU A 388 25.19 9.69 -46.45
CA LEU A 388 23.98 10.42 -46.17
C LEU A 388 23.89 11.67 -47.04
N ASP A 389 22.68 12.09 -47.31
CA ASP A 389 22.40 13.35 -48.01
C ASP A 389 22.57 14.50 -47.04
N TYR A 390 23.69 15.24 -47.16
CA TYR A 390 23.99 16.34 -46.26
C TYR A 390 23.06 17.53 -46.47
N ASP A 391 22.55 17.74 -47.71
CA ASP A 391 21.63 18.83 -48.05
C ASP A 391 20.32 18.79 -47.25
N LYS A 392 19.97 17.63 -46.66
CA LYS A 392 18.74 17.42 -45.87
C LYS A 392 18.90 17.65 -44.37
N ILE A 393 20.11 17.87 -43.88
CA ILE A 393 20.38 18.16 -42.48
C ILE A 393 20.10 19.64 -42.23
N LYS A 394 19.14 19.93 -41.32
CA LYS A 394 18.60 21.29 -41.11
C LYS A 394 19.12 21.97 -39.86
N SER A 395 19.15 21.23 -38.72
CA SER A 395 19.48 21.78 -37.39
C SER A 395 20.93 21.48 -36.99
N GLY A 396 21.66 20.75 -37.84
CA GLY A 396 23.00 20.26 -37.58
C GLY A 396 22.99 18.90 -36.90
N LEU A 397 24.04 18.13 -37.15
CA LEU A 397 24.13 16.76 -36.69
C LEU A 397 24.73 16.67 -35.29
N LEU A 398 23.99 16.10 -34.37
CA LEU A 398 24.40 15.84 -32.98
C LEU A 398 24.61 14.34 -32.77
N PHE A 399 25.75 13.96 -32.22
CA PHE A 399 26.05 12.59 -31.82
C PHE A 399 25.75 12.44 -30.33
N ARG A 400 24.79 11.55 -29.99
CA ARG A 400 24.24 11.41 -28.65
C ARG A 400 23.58 10.04 -28.41
N THR A 401 23.23 9.74 -27.20
CA THR A 401 22.28 8.65 -26.87
C THR A 401 20.85 9.07 -27.18
N ARG A 402 19.88 8.14 -27.01
CA ARG A 402 18.48 8.42 -27.33
C ARG A 402 17.86 9.46 -26.38
N ASN A 403 16.90 10.22 -26.91
CA ASN A 403 16.07 11.17 -26.14
C ASN A 403 14.58 10.83 -26.30
N THR A 404 13.77 11.36 -25.38
CA THR A 404 12.31 11.27 -25.48
C THR A 404 11.82 12.03 -26.71
N GLY A 405 11.01 11.38 -27.54
CA GLY A 405 10.49 11.96 -28.79
C GLY A 405 11.28 11.60 -30.04
N ASP A 406 12.44 10.96 -29.93
CA ASP A 406 13.22 10.52 -31.09
C ASP A 406 12.43 9.59 -32.00
N PHE A 407 12.57 9.78 -33.31
CA PHE A 407 11.88 9.01 -34.34
C PHE A 407 12.73 8.77 -35.59
N PHE A 408 12.36 7.74 -36.35
CA PHE A 408 12.80 7.47 -37.71
C PHE A 408 11.73 7.76 -38.74
N VAL A 409 12.10 8.10 -39.95
CA VAL A 409 11.28 7.95 -41.15
C VAL A 409 11.62 6.61 -41.80
N LEU A 410 10.61 5.76 -41.99
CA LEU A 410 10.83 4.36 -42.41
C LEU A 410 10.79 4.13 -43.90
N ASP A 411 10.07 4.95 -44.63
CA ASP A 411 9.80 4.81 -46.06
C ASP A 411 9.75 6.18 -46.78
N ASP A 412 9.67 6.13 -48.09
CA ASP A 412 9.56 7.28 -48.99
C ASP A 412 8.24 8.07 -48.86
N LYS A 413 7.24 7.49 -48.19
CA LYS A 413 5.96 8.14 -47.88
C LYS A 413 6.00 8.98 -46.59
N GLY A 414 7.12 9.01 -45.90
CA GLY A 414 7.32 9.81 -44.70
C GLY A 414 6.70 9.23 -43.41
N HIS A 415 6.39 7.94 -43.33
CA HIS A 415 5.87 7.32 -42.13
C HIS A 415 6.89 7.35 -41.00
N ARG A 416 6.51 8.02 -39.90
CA ARG A 416 7.33 8.15 -38.71
C ARG A 416 7.12 6.99 -37.75
N LYS A 417 8.21 6.49 -37.18
CA LYS A 417 8.19 5.50 -36.10
C LYS A 417 9.04 5.98 -34.93
N LYS A 418 8.47 5.94 -33.71
CA LYS A 418 9.23 6.28 -32.50
C LYS A 418 10.43 5.35 -32.35
N LEU A 419 11.57 5.88 -31.96
CA LEU A 419 12.81 5.12 -31.79
C LEU A 419 12.63 3.98 -30.76
N LYS A 420 11.87 4.20 -29.70
CA LYS A 420 11.52 3.18 -28.70
C LYS A 420 10.88 1.95 -29.37
N ASP A 421 9.87 2.18 -30.23
CA ASP A 421 9.13 1.11 -30.88
C ASP A 421 9.98 0.41 -31.97
N TYR A 422 10.91 1.15 -32.58
CA TYR A 422 11.88 0.59 -33.51
C TYR A 422 12.83 -0.38 -32.79
N PHE A 423 13.42 0.00 -31.64
CA PHE A 423 14.30 -0.87 -30.84
C PHE A 423 13.61 -2.13 -30.35
N ILE A 424 12.32 -2.04 -29.98
CA ILE A 424 11.53 -3.21 -29.57
C ILE A 424 11.38 -4.18 -30.77
N ASN A 425 11.05 -3.67 -31.94
CA ASN A 425 10.86 -4.50 -33.12
C ASN A 425 12.15 -5.17 -33.61
N GLU A 426 13.28 -4.47 -33.50
CA GLU A 426 14.62 -5.01 -33.83
C GLU A 426 15.18 -5.90 -32.70
N LYS A 427 14.39 -6.15 -31.63
CA LYS A 427 14.78 -6.96 -30.47
C LYS A 427 16.06 -6.49 -29.79
N VAL A 428 16.33 -5.19 -29.82
CA VAL A 428 17.47 -4.60 -29.07
C VAL A 428 17.19 -4.77 -27.57
N PRO A 429 18.08 -5.44 -26.80
CA PRO A 429 17.92 -5.61 -25.36
C PRO A 429 17.70 -4.27 -24.66
N GLU A 430 16.81 -4.23 -23.64
CA GLU A 430 16.44 -2.97 -22.98
C GLU A 430 17.65 -2.23 -22.40
N GLU A 431 18.58 -2.99 -21.83
CA GLU A 431 19.82 -2.49 -21.23
C GLU A 431 20.75 -1.79 -22.23
N LEU A 432 20.76 -2.26 -23.48
CA LEU A 432 21.62 -1.70 -24.53
C LEU A 432 21.01 -0.49 -25.26
N ARG A 433 19.69 -0.27 -25.12
CA ARG A 433 18.99 0.81 -25.86
C ARG A 433 19.49 2.22 -25.50
N ASP A 434 19.93 2.42 -24.26
CA ASP A 434 20.45 3.70 -23.77
C ASP A 434 21.93 3.92 -24.11
N GLU A 435 22.60 2.88 -24.62
CA GLU A 435 24.00 2.92 -25.02
C GLU A 435 24.19 3.07 -26.54
N VAL A 436 23.13 2.93 -27.32
CA VAL A 436 23.19 3.07 -28.78
C VAL A 436 23.54 4.51 -29.13
N VAL A 437 24.63 4.69 -29.87
CA VAL A 437 25.03 6.00 -30.39
C VAL A 437 24.17 6.36 -31.58
N LEU A 438 23.59 7.56 -31.55
CA LEU A 438 22.76 8.12 -32.60
C LEU A 438 23.45 9.31 -33.25
N ALA A 439 23.33 9.41 -34.58
CA ALA A 439 23.50 10.67 -35.29
C ALA A 439 22.07 11.23 -35.48
N ALA A 440 21.79 12.41 -34.94
CA ALA A 440 20.45 12.99 -34.93
C ALA A 440 20.46 14.45 -35.39
N ASP A 441 19.46 14.80 -36.18
CA ASP A 441 19.12 16.17 -36.57
C ASP A 441 17.89 16.57 -35.72
N ASP A 442 18.15 17.20 -34.59
CA ASP A 442 17.18 17.43 -33.50
C ASP A 442 16.55 16.10 -32.99
N ALA A 443 15.26 15.92 -33.07
CA ALA A 443 14.55 14.69 -32.68
C ALA A 443 14.52 13.64 -33.80
N HIS A 444 14.89 13.97 -35.01
CA HIS A 444 14.93 13.06 -36.15
C HIS A 444 16.26 12.29 -36.17
N VAL A 445 16.19 10.99 -35.92
CA VAL A 445 17.36 10.11 -35.93
C VAL A 445 17.78 9.86 -37.38
N VAL A 446 18.95 10.37 -37.74
CA VAL A 446 19.55 10.20 -39.06
C VAL A 446 20.10 8.77 -39.20
N TRP A 447 20.85 8.33 -38.21
CA TRP A 447 21.44 7.00 -38.14
C TRP A 447 21.56 6.50 -36.69
N ALA A 448 21.08 5.30 -36.43
CA ALA A 448 21.46 4.55 -35.23
C ALA A 448 22.66 3.65 -35.59
N VAL A 449 23.80 3.90 -34.94
CA VAL A 449 25.08 3.26 -35.29
C VAL A 449 24.94 1.72 -35.22
N GLY A 450 25.38 1.05 -36.28
CA GLY A 450 25.27 -0.40 -36.40
C GLY A 450 23.88 -0.94 -36.76
N LEU A 451 22.86 -0.05 -36.81
CA LEU A 451 21.48 -0.40 -37.18
C LEU A 451 21.11 0.28 -38.52
N ARG A 452 20.03 1.07 -38.54
CA ARG A 452 19.49 1.62 -39.78
C ARG A 452 19.69 3.14 -39.86
N ILE A 453 19.70 3.67 -41.08
CA ILE A 453 19.52 5.08 -41.41
C ILE A 453 18.07 5.40 -41.68
N SER A 454 17.64 6.63 -41.40
CA SER A 454 16.32 7.12 -41.76
C SER A 454 16.20 7.29 -43.25
N GLU A 455 15.08 6.96 -43.86
CA GLU A 455 14.84 6.97 -45.28
C GLU A 455 15.07 8.36 -45.90
N GLU A 456 14.65 9.41 -45.16
CA GLU A 456 14.76 10.80 -45.59
C GLU A 456 16.20 11.23 -45.90
N TYR A 457 17.20 10.69 -45.21
CA TYR A 457 18.60 11.09 -45.35
C TYR A 457 19.40 10.18 -46.27
N LYS A 458 18.78 9.29 -47.00
CA LYS A 458 19.46 8.50 -48.01
C LYS A 458 19.91 9.35 -49.19
N VAL A 459 21.08 9.03 -49.72
CA VAL A 459 21.62 9.66 -50.95
C VAL A 459 20.70 9.32 -52.12
N THR A 460 20.30 10.35 -52.88
CA THR A 460 19.43 10.25 -54.07
C THR A 460 20.16 10.85 -55.30
N GLU A 461 19.53 10.85 -56.45
CA GLU A 461 20.07 11.48 -57.65
C GLU A 461 20.25 12.99 -57.47
N ASP A 462 19.35 13.64 -56.71
CA ASP A 462 19.31 15.07 -56.44
C ASP A 462 20.31 15.51 -55.35
N THR A 463 20.93 14.60 -54.63
CA THR A 463 21.94 14.91 -53.59
C THR A 463 23.16 15.63 -54.21
N ARG A 464 23.51 16.79 -53.67
CA ARG A 464 24.65 17.61 -54.10
C ARG A 464 25.87 17.36 -53.23
N GLU A 465 25.69 17.18 -51.93
CA GLU A 465 26.75 16.95 -50.98
C GLU A 465 26.52 15.66 -50.19
N ILE A 466 27.56 14.85 -50.07
CA ILE A 466 27.54 13.57 -49.35
C ILE A 466 28.26 13.76 -48.03
N LEU A 467 27.61 13.30 -46.94
CA LEU A 467 28.22 13.11 -45.62
C LEU A 467 28.51 11.63 -45.44
N GLU A 468 29.77 11.25 -45.34
CA GLU A 468 30.16 9.94 -44.85
C GLU A 468 30.26 9.97 -43.32
N ILE A 469 29.65 9.00 -42.67
CA ILE A 469 29.86 8.73 -41.26
C ILE A 469 30.42 7.33 -41.13
N ARG A 470 31.58 7.20 -40.51
CA ARG A 470 32.24 5.93 -40.23
C ARG A 470 32.43 5.74 -38.74
N TRP A 471 31.90 4.65 -38.20
CA TRP A 471 32.15 4.20 -36.85
C TRP A 471 33.37 3.29 -36.79
N MET A 472 34.28 3.58 -35.88
CA MET A 472 35.43 2.74 -35.55
C MET A 472 35.34 2.36 -34.10
N GLU A 473 35.19 1.08 -33.86
CA GLU A 473 35.16 0.49 -32.50
C GLU A 473 36.58 0.49 -31.95
N GLU A 474 36.76 0.97 -30.73
CA GLU A 474 38.02 0.80 -30.00
C GLU A 474 38.11 -0.70 -29.66
N LYS A 475 39.07 -1.39 -30.27
CA LYS A 475 39.39 -2.77 -29.85
C LYS A 475 40.15 -2.63 -28.57
N ASP A 476 39.64 -3.23 -27.48
CA ASP A 476 40.43 -3.48 -26.28
C ASP A 476 41.69 -4.24 -26.72
N GLU A 477 42.87 -3.61 -26.51
CA GLU A 477 44.17 -4.27 -26.57
C GLU A 477 44.39 -5.20 -25.41
#